data_06f0ac13aedcaeb567a8594e6adc4954
#
_entry.id   06f0ac13aedcaeb567a8594e6adc4954
#
_cell.length_a   1.000
_cell.length_b   1.000
_cell.length_c   1.000
_cell.angle_alpha   90.00
_cell.angle_beta   90.00
_cell.angle_gamma   90.00
#
_symmetry.space_group_name_H-M   'P 1'
#
loop_
_entity.id
_entity.type
_entity.pdbx_description
1 polymer ?
#
loop_
_entity_poly.entity_id
_entity_poly.type
_entity_poly.pdbx_seq_one_letter_code
_entity_poly.pdbx_strand_id
1 'polypeptide(L)' 'MGNTKFSPFGLCVKKKLLDFGMTQKELEEEVAKRTGLFVDAGYMYKILTGQREAPKITQAIREVLELSEQDQHGTT' A
#
# COMPACT_ATOMS: atom_id res chain seq x y z
N MET A 1 -0.57 -20.13 -8.79
CA MET A 1 -0.28 -19.85 -8.74
C MET A 1 0.20 -19.03 -8.19
N GLY A 2 0.44 -18.92 -7.70
CA GLY A 2 1.04 -18.21 -7.02
C GLY A 2 1.92 -17.32 -7.47
N ASN A 3 1.92 -16.90 -8.27
CA ASN A 3 2.78 -16.14 -8.64
C ASN A 3 2.63 -14.83 -8.32
N THR A 4 2.20 -14.44 -7.15
CA THR A 4 2.09 -13.15 -6.75
C THR A 4 3.38 -12.45 -6.79
N LYS A 5 3.44 -11.26 -7.30
CA LYS A 5 4.60 -10.45 -7.29
C LYS A 5 4.59 -9.42 -6.21
N PHE A 6 3.58 -9.40 -5.38
CA PHE A 6 3.49 -8.41 -4.32
C PHE A 6 4.52 -8.69 -3.24
N SER A 7 5.15 -7.63 -2.75
CA SER A 7 6.05 -7.73 -1.62
C SER A 7 5.24 -8.00 -0.35
N PRO A 8 5.89 -8.35 0.76
CA PRO A 8 5.15 -8.51 2.02
C PRO A 8 4.35 -7.26 2.37
N PHE A 9 4.91 -6.08 2.14
CA PHE A 9 4.18 -4.85 2.38
C PHE A 9 2.95 -4.78 1.46
N GLY A 10 3.13 -5.12 0.18
CA GLY A 10 2.03 -5.10 -0.77
C GLY A 10 0.92 -6.05 -0.38
N LEU A 11 1.28 -7.22 0.13
CA LEU A 11 0.27 -8.17 0.57
C LEU A 11 -0.49 -7.64 1.78
N CYS A 12 0.20 -6.99 2.71
CA CYS A 12 -0.47 -6.38 3.85
C CYS A 12 -1.44 -5.31 3.40
N VAL A 13 -1.04 -4.51 2.41
CA VAL A 13 -1.91 -3.47 1.87
C VAL A 13 -3.16 -4.09 1.27
N LYS A 14 -2.99 -5.12 0.45
CA LYS A 14 -4.13 -5.76 -0.20
C LYS A 14 -5.10 -6.33 0.84
N LYS A 15 -4.55 -6.94 1.88
CA LYS A 15 -5.38 -7.51 2.91
C LYS A 15 -6.17 -6.43 3.65
N LYS A 16 -5.51 -5.32 3.98
CA LYS A 16 -6.20 -4.24 4.66
C LYS A 16 -7.26 -3.59 3.79
N LEU A 17 -7.03 -3.52 2.50
CA LEU A 17 -8.06 -2.98 1.61
C LEU A 17 -9.32 -3.83 1.70
N LEU A 18 -9.15 -5.14 1.74
CA LEU A 18 -10.29 -6.02 1.89
C LEU A 18 -10.96 -5.81 3.24
N ASP A 19 -10.18 -5.68 4.30
CA ASP A 19 -10.73 -5.50 5.63
C ASP A 19 -11.53 -4.21 5.73
N PHE A 20 -11.07 -3.16 5.07
CA PHE A 20 -11.73 -1.85 5.13
C PHE A 20 -12.83 -1.71 4.07
N GLY A 21 -12.95 -2.66 3.16
CA GLY A 21 -13.89 -2.53 2.05
C GLY A 21 -13.49 -1.41 1.11
N MET A 22 -12.19 -1.15 0.98
CA MET A 22 -11.69 -0.05 0.18
C MET A 22 -11.06 -0.59 -1.10
N THR A 23 -11.27 0.10 -2.20
CA THR A 23 -10.65 -0.30 -3.46
C THR A 23 -9.26 0.31 -3.55
N GLN A 24 -8.44 -0.25 -4.44
CA GLN A 24 -7.12 0.32 -4.65
C GLN A 24 -7.22 1.75 -5.17
N LYS A 25 -8.19 2.02 -6.03
CA LYS A 25 -8.37 3.36 -6.55
C LYS A 25 -8.67 4.36 -5.42
N GLU A 26 -9.48 3.95 -4.47
CA GLU A 26 -9.78 4.81 -3.33
C GLU A 26 -8.52 5.05 -2.50
N LEU A 27 -7.69 4.03 -2.35
CA LEU A 27 -6.42 4.20 -1.64
C LEU A 27 -5.53 5.19 -2.37
N GLU A 28 -5.44 5.07 -3.70
CA GLU A 28 -4.63 5.99 -4.48
C GLU A 28 -5.07 7.42 -4.27
N GLU A 29 -6.37 7.65 -4.25
CA GLU A 29 -6.92 8.98 -4.07
C GLU A 29 -6.62 9.54 -2.69
N GLU A 30 -6.75 8.71 -1.67
CA GLU A 30 -6.46 9.16 -0.32
C GLU A 30 -4.98 9.48 -0.14
N VAL A 31 -4.13 8.65 -0.71
CA VAL A 31 -2.69 8.88 -0.62
C VAL A 31 -2.32 10.17 -1.36
N ALA A 32 -2.91 10.39 -2.52
CA ALA A 32 -2.64 11.61 -3.28
C ALA A 32 -3.05 12.84 -2.48
N LYS A 33 -4.20 12.79 -1.80
CA LYS A 33 -4.64 13.91 -0.99
C LYS A 33 -3.67 14.19 0.16
N ARG A 34 -3.18 13.15 0.79
CA ARG A 34 -2.31 13.31 1.94
C ARG A 34 -0.93 13.79 1.58
N THR A 35 -0.41 13.36 0.43
CA THR A 35 0.94 13.69 0.05
C THR A 35 1.06 14.86 -0.91
N GLY A 36 -0.03 15.16 -1.60
CA GLY A 36 0.02 16.16 -2.66
C GLY A 36 0.73 15.65 -3.89
N LEU A 37 0.99 14.34 -3.97
CA LEU A 37 1.69 13.75 -5.09
C LEU A 37 0.72 12.98 -5.96
N PHE A 38 1.05 12.90 -7.25
CA PHE A 38 0.20 12.14 -8.16
C PHE A 38 0.50 10.65 -7.99
N VAL A 39 -0.53 9.85 -7.83
CA VAL A 39 -0.39 8.41 -7.67
C VAL A 39 -1.43 7.74 -8.55
N ASP A 40 -0.97 7.00 -9.55
CA ASP A 40 -1.90 6.27 -10.39
C ASP A 40 -1.75 4.77 -10.14
N ALA A 41 -2.52 3.97 -10.83
CA ALA A 41 -2.55 2.53 -10.62
C ALA A 41 -1.21 1.89 -10.93
N GLY A 42 -0.55 2.34 -11.99
CA GLY A 42 0.74 1.77 -12.36
C GLY A 42 1.81 2.07 -11.32
N TYR A 43 1.81 3.29 -10.81
CA TYR A 43 2.78 3.67 -9.80
C TYR A 43 2.53 2.88 -8.51
N MET A 44 1.25 2.80 -8.10
CA MET A 44 0.89 2.05 -6.90
C MET A 44 1.31 0.58 -7.05
N TYR A 45 1.07 0.00 -8.21
CA TYR A 45 1.45 -1.39 -8.46
C TYR A 45 2.96 -1.58 -8.27
N LYS A 46 3.77 -0.66 -8.78
CA LYS A 46 5.21 -0.78 -8.64
C LYS A 46 5.64 -0.70 -7.18
N ILE A 47 4.97 0.14 -6.42
CA ILE A 47 5.28 0.26 -5.00
C ILE A 47 4.90 -1.03 -4.28
N LEU A 48 3.74 -1.56 -4.58
CA LEU A 48 3.24 -2.75 -3.87
C LEU A 48 4.00 -4.03 -4.25
N THR A 49 4.64 -4.02 -5.40
CA THR A 49 5.43 -5.18 -5.82
C THR A 49 6.91 -5.02 -5.50
N GLY A 50 7.28 -3.90 -4.89
CA GLY A 50 8.68 -3.69 -4.51
C GLY A 50 9.56 -3.20 -5.62
N GLN A 51 8.99 -2.85 -6.76
CA GLN A 51 9.79 -2.37 -7.88
C GLN A 51 10.22 -0.92 -7.71
N ARG A 52 9.53 -0.20 -6.83
CA ARG A 52 9.84 1.21 -6.63
C ARG A 52 9.71 1.57 -5.18
N GLU A 53 10.64 2.35 -4.69
CA GLU A 53 10.58 2.84 -3.32
C GLU A 53 10.06 4.26 -3.34
N ALA A 54 9.12 4.54 -2.47
CA ALA A 54 8.53 5.86 -2.37
C ALA A 54 8.14 6.09 -0.92
N PRO A 55 9.10 6.53 -0.10
CA PRO A 55 8.87 6.62 1.35
C PRO A 55 7.67 7.45 1.74
N LYS A 56 7.45 8.58 1.07
CA LYS A 56 6.31 9.42 1.42
C LYS A 56 5.00 8.74 1.10
N ILE A 57 4.94 8.06 -0.04
CA ILE A 57 3.73 7.35 -0.44
C ILE A 57 3.51 6.17 0.50
N THR A 58 4.56 5.45 0.82
CA THR A 58 4.46 4.31 1.71
C THR A 58 3.97 4.73 3.09
N GLN A 59 4.48 5.85 3.60
CA GLN A 59 4.04 6.35 4.89
C GLN A 59 2.56 6.73 4.85
N ALA A 60 2.12 7.36 3.78
CA ALA A 60 0.72 7.73 3.65
C ALA A 60 -0.17 6.48 3.58
N ILE A 61 0.28 5.45 2.89
CA ILE A 61 -0.46 4.20 2.82
C ILE A 61 -0.63 3.63 4.22
N ARG A 62 0.43 3.63 5.01
CA ARG A 62 0.33 3.11 6.37
C ARG A 62 -0.66 3.91 7.20
N GLU A 63 -0.68 5.21 7.01
CA GLU A 63 -1.60 6.07 7.76
C GLU A 63 -3.05 5.83 7.34
N VAL A 64 -3.28 5.72 6.05
CA VAL A 64 -4.64 5.52 5.56
C VAL A 64 -5.19 4.17 6.05
N LEU A 65 -4.37 3.14 5.99
CA LEU A 65 -4.81 1.80 6.34
C LEU A 65 -4.51 1.41 7.77
N GLU A 66 -3.95 2.34 8.53
CA GLU A 66 -3.66 2.10 9.95
C GLU A 66 -2.71 0.93 10.14
N LEU A 67 -1.74 0.82 9.26
CA LEU A 67 -0.73 -0.22 9.38
C LEU A 67 0.38 0.26 10.27
N SER A 68 0.83 -0.60 11.18
CA SER A 68 1.98 -0.24 11.99
C SER A 68 3.17 -0.98 11.43
N GLU A 69 4.35 -0.58 11.85
CA GLU A 69 5.53 -1.30 11.44
C GLU A 69 5.52 -2.71 11.96
N GLN A 70 4.88 -2.93 13.08
CA GLN A 70 4.82 -4.25 13.63
C GLN A 70 4.01 -5.17 12.76
N ASP A 71 2.99 -4.66 12.10
CA ASP A 71 2.21 -5.45 11.21
C ASP A 71 3.05 -6.02 10.09
N GLN A 72 4.02 -5.25 9.64
CA GLN A 72 4.86 -5.73 8.61
C GLN A 72 5.78 -6.80 9.03
N HIS A 73 6.26 -6.74 10.25
CA HIS A 73 7.18 -7.72 10.74
C HIS A 73 6.50 -8.99 11.12
N GLY A 74 5.28 -8.95 11.33
CA GLY A 74 4.57 -10.09 11.74
C GLY A 74 5.03 -10.63 12.99
N THR A 75 5.63 -9.97 13.78
CA THR A 75 6.19 -10.48 14.84
C THR A 75 5.68 -10.51 15.81
N THR A 76 5.75 -10.73 16.26
CA THR A 76 5.39 -10.95 17.15
C THR A 76 5.63 -10.71 17.95
#